data_fcda98609e38ac37f471290b20b54dd2
#
_entry.id   fcda98609e38ac37f471290b20b54dd2
#
_cell.length_a   1.000
_cell.length_b   1.000
_cell.length_c   1.000
_cell.angle_alpha   90.00
_cell.angle_beta   90.00
_cell.angle_gamma   90.00
#
_symmetry.space_group_name_H-M   'P 1'
#
loop_
_entity.id
_entity.type
_entity.pdbx_description
1 polymer ?
#
loop_
_entity_poly.entity_id
_entity_poly.type
_entity_poly.pdbx_seq_one_letter_code
_entity_poly.pdbx_strand_id
1 'polypeptide(L)'
;MDNLEALMHGFTIVLSVYHIALMLIGVLLGILVGVLPGLGAPNGVSLLLPLTFGMQPVSAIILLSSMYWGALFGGSVTSILFNIPGEPSSVATTFDGYPMARDGRPTTALATAFGSAAFGALVGVVLITLLASWVARAALAFGPPEYFAVYLLAFASFIGIGGSPPAKTLVSLAIGFAIAAIGIDTVSGSVRLTMGVDELVKGISFVVAVMGLFGIGELLLAVEEEVPVKALAARIEWGEAFRTVAGLPRHGWVLLRSAAIGCWMGITPGGPTAASFMSYGIAKRFSSRRENFGRGEPEGVIAPETADHAAGTSALLPMLSLGIPGSATAAVMMGGLMIWGLNPGPMLFIEQKDFVWGLIASMYLSNIVAVILVLLTVPMFAALMRVPFFIIAPLIFIVCAVGAYAVSNSFLDVVLMMGFGVLGYLFKKLSYPIAPLVLATVIGDKAEDAFRQAMLMSKGSLGIFFSNMLVATLVTLSILLLVLPLVSQLLGRRSRKTIVVE
;
A
#
# COMPACT_ATOMS: atom_id res chain seq x y z
N MET A 1 25.32 -1.22 -16.75
CA MET A 1 24.36 -2.21 -17.29
C MET A 1 23.14 -1.43 -17.77
N ASP A 2 22.67 -1.72 -18.96
CA ASP A 2 21.38 -1.23 -19.43
C ASP A 2 20.27 -1.84 -18.55
N ASN A 3 19.15 -1.15 -18.36
CA ASN A 3 18.04 -1.65 -17.53
C ASN A 3 17.56 -3.04 -17.98
N LEU A 4 17.67 -3.35 -19.28
CA LEU A 4 17.28 -4.63 -19.83
C LEU A 4 18.22 -5.77 -19.40
N GLU A 5 19.55 -5.53 -19.45
CA GLU A 5 20.53 -6.52 -18.95
C GLU A 5 20.34 -6.81 -17.47
N ALA A 6 20.11 -5.75 -16.67
CA ALA A 6 19.89 -5.86 -15.25
C ALA A 6 18.58 -6.63 -14.94
N LEU A 7 17.52 -6.40 -15.72
CA LEU A 7 16.27 -7.15 -15.61
C LEU A 7 16.47 -8.62 -15.97
N MET A 8 17.20 -8.92 -17.07
CA MET A 8 17.49 -10.30 -17.46
C MET A 8 18.31 -11.04 -16.39
N HIS A 9 19.28 -10.34 -15.77
CA HIS A 9 19.98 -10.87 -14.62
C HIS A 9 19.03 -11.12 -13.44
N GLY A 10 18.10 -10.20 -13.15
CA GLY A 10 17.05 -10.40 -12.15
C GLY A 10 16.22 -11.67 -12.40
N PHE A 11 15.86 -11.96 -13.65
CA PHE A 11 15.16 -13.19 -13.99
C PHE A 11 15.99 -14.45 -13.70
N THR A 12 17.31 -14.45 -13.88
CA THR A 12 18.15 -15.61 -13.52
C THR A 12 18.12 -15.89 -12.02
N ILE A 13 18.01 -14.85 -11.19
CA ILE A 13 17.89 -14.97 -9.73
C ILE A 13 16.54 -15.60 -9.35
N VAL A 14 15.44 -15.11 -9.91
CA VAL A 14 14.10 -15.47 -9.45
C VAL A 14 13.54 -16.76 -10.07
N LEU A 15 14.09 -17.25 -11.17
CA LEU A 15 13.69 -18.50 -11.83
C LEU A 15 14.19 -19.76 -11.12
N SER A 16 14.77 -19.66 -9.93
CA SER A 16 15.08 -20.85 -9.10
C SER A 16 13.81 -21.50 -8.57
N VAL A 17 13.84 -22.82 -8.41
CA VAL A 17 12.72 -23.60 -7.84
C VAL A 17 12.31 -23.05 -6.46
N TYR A 18 13.29 -22.64 -5.66
CA TYR A 18 13.07 -22.06 -4.34
C TYR A 18 12.27 -20.74 -4.41
N HIS A 19 12.67 -19.80 -5.26
CA HIS A 19 11.97 -18.53 -5.40
C HIS A 19 10.59 -18.69 -6.04
N ILE A 20 10.43 -19.60 -6.99
CA ILE A 20 9.10 -19.94 -7.54
C ILE A 20 8.20 -20.51 -6.45
N ALA A 21 8.69 -21.38 -5.59
CA ALA A 21 7.92 -21.90 -4.45
C ALA A 21 7.53 -20.77 -3.48
N LEU A 22 8.44 -19.84 -3.18
CA LEU A 22 8.14 -18.66 -2.36
C LEU A 22 7.08 -17.76 -3.00
N MET A 23 7.13 -17.55 -4.31
CA MET A 23 6.10 -16.80 -5.04
C MET A 23 4.73 -17.48 -4.93
N LEU A 24 4.66 -18.80 -5.14
CA LEU A 24 3.43 -19.57 -5.01
C LEU A 24 2.84 -19.47 -3.59
N ILE A 25 3.69 -19.68 -2.57
CA ILE A 25 3.29 -19.58 -1.16
C ILE A 25 2.84 -18.15 -0.84
N GLY A 26 3.62 -17.15 -1.25
CA GLY A 26 3.29 -15.75 -1.03
C GLY A 26 1.95 -15.37 -1.62
N VAL A 27 1.71 -15.70 -2.89
CA VAL A 27 0.43 -15.43 -3.57
C VAL A 27 -0.73 -16.13 -2.87
N LEU A 28 -0.60 -17.43 -2.51
CA LEU A 28 -1.65 -18.17 -1.82
C LEU A 28 -1.99 -17.55 -0.46
N LEU A 29 -0.97 -17.21 0.34
CA LEU A 29 -1.16 -16.52 1.62
C LEU A 29 -1.78 -15.13 1.41
N GLY A 30 -1.37 -14.43 0.35
CA GLY A 30 -1.95 -13.15 -0.02
C GLY A 30 -3.43 -13.25 -0.36
N ILE A 31 -3.80 -14.18 -1.25
CA ILE A 31 -5.22 -14.42 -1.60
C ILE A 31 -6.02 -14.76 -0.33
N LEU A 32 -5.47 -15.60 0.55
CA LEU A 32 -6.07 -15.93 1.83
C LEU A 32 -6.37 -14.68 2.66
N VAL A 33 -5.40 -13.81 2.82
CA VAL A 33 -5.54 -12.57 3.60
C VAL A 33 -6.51 -11.60 2.91
N GLY A 34 -6.41 -11.44 1.58
CA GLY A 34 -7.29 -10.54 0.83
C GLY A 34 -8.74 -10.99 0.79
N VAL A 35 -9.00 -12.31 0.87
CA VAL A 35 -10.36 -12.86 0.98
C VAL A 35 -10.95 -12.63 2.37
N LEU A 36 -10.14 -12.52 3.42
CA LEU A 36 -10.64 -12.25 4.77
C LEU A 36 -10.99 -10.77 4.93
N PRO A 37 -12.29 -10.41 5.13
CA PRO A 37 -12.72 -9.01 5.18
C PRO A 37 -11.95 -8.23 6.25
N GLY A 38 -11.51 -7.03 5.89
CA GLY A 38 -10.82 -6.12 6.78
C GLY A 38 -9.33 -6.38 6.93
N LEU A 39 -8.79 -7.58 6.66
CA LEU A 39 -7.36 -7.83 6.85
C LEU A 39 -6.50 -7.05 5.85
N GLY A 40 -6.76 -7.12 4.56
CA GLY A 40 -6.03 -6.37 3.52
C GLY A 40 -4.52 -6.61 3.44
N ALA A 41 -3.89 -6.09 2.38
CA ALA A 41 -2.47 -6.31 2.09
C ALA A 41 -1.50 -5.76 3.17
N PRO A 42 -1.70 -4.55 3.75
CA PRO A 42 -0.79 -4.06 4.79
C PRO A 42 -0.74 -4.98 6.00
N ASN A 43 -1.91 -5.50 6.40
CA ASN A 43 -2.02 -6.42 7.54
C ASN A 43 -1.29 -7.74 7.26
N GLY A 44 -1.54 -8.31 6.09
CA GLY A 44 -0.93 -9.56 5.72
C GLY A 44 0.59 -9.47 5.58
N VAL A 45 1.12 -8.42 4.96
CA VAL A 45 2.57 -8.20 4.88
C VAL A 45 3.15 -8.04 6.29
N SER A 46 2.48 -7.30 7.19
CA SER A 46 2.93 -7.13 8.57
C SER A 46 2.96 -8.45 9.35
N LEU A 47 1.98 -9.33 9.12
CA LEU A 47 1.92 -10.67 9.74
C LEU A 47 3.03 -11.61 9.26
N LEU A 48 3.40 -11.53 7.97
CA LEU A 48 4.46 -12.37 7.41
C LEU A 48 5.86 -11.85 7.70
N LEU A 49 5.99 -10.57 8.01
CA LEU A 49 7.29 -9.92 8.18
C LEU A 49 8.19 -10.63 9.20
N PRO A 50 7.72 -11.06 10.39
CA PRO A 50 8.53 -11.82 11.34
C PRO A 50 9.06 -13.15 10.79
N LEU A 51 8.29 -13.82 9.94
CA LEU A 51 8.71 -15.08 9.32
C LEU A 51 9.88 -14.89 8.36
N THR A 52 10.12 -13.67 7.91
CA THR A 52 11.19 -13.35 6.96
C THR A 52 12.52 -12.98 7.62
N PHE A 53 12.59 -12.85 8.95
CA PHE A 53 13.81 -12.39 9.66
C PHE A 53 15.02 -13.31 9.45
N GLY A 54 14.81 -14.61 9.32
CA GLY A 54 15.87 -15.58 9.04
C GLY A 54 16.14 -15.83 7.55
N MET A 55 15.45 -15.12 6.64
CA MET A 55 15.58 -15.32 5.20
C MET A 55 16.60 -14.35 4.60
N GLN A 56 17.17 -14.75 3.45
CA GLN A 56 17.94 -13.80 2.63
C GLN A 56 17.02 -12.68 2.14
N PRO A 57 17.51 -11.42 2.06
CA PRO A 57 16.68 -10.27 1.70
C PRO A 57 15.90 -10.43 0.38
N VAL A 58 16.55 -10.99 -0.65
CA VAL A 58 15.90 -11.25 -1.97
C VAL A 58 14.74 -12.23 -1.82
N SER A 59 14.93 -13.31 -1.09
CA SER A 59 13.89 -14.32 -0.86
C SER A 59 12.72 -13.76 -0.04
N ALA A 60 13.03 -12.99 0.99
CA ALA A 60 12.05 -12.37 1.85
C ALA A 60 11.19 -11.36 1.08
N ILE A 61 11.80 -10.50 0.26
CA ILE A 61 11.03 -9.51 -0.50
C ILE A 61 10.19 -10.16 -1.61
N ILE A 62 10.66 -11.26 -2.22
CA ILE A 62 9.87 -12.04 -3.17
C ILE A 62 8.62 -12.60 -2.50
N LEU A 63 8.75 -13.18 -1.31
CA LEU A 63 7.61 -13.69 -0.54
C LEU A 63 6.60 -12.58 -0.21
N LEU A 64 7.08 -11.47 0.35
CA LEU A 64 6.21 -10.36 0.78
C LEU A 64 5.56 -9.63 -0.40
N SER A 65 6.29 -9.41 -1.50
CA SER A 65 5.71 -8.79 -2.70
C SER A 65 4.67 -9.70 -3.35
N SER A 66 4.95 -11.00 -3.46
CA SER A 66 3.99 -11.98 -3.99
C SER A 66 2.73 -12.05 -3.14
N MET A 67 2.88 -11.99 -1.82
CA MET A 67 1.77 -11.90 -0.88
C MET A 67 0.96 -10.61 -1.08
N TYR A 68 1.61 -9.49 -1.31
CA TYR A 68 0.95 -8.23 -1.61
C TYR A 68 0.02 -8.34 -2.82
N TRP A 69 0.52 -8.86 -3.94
CA TRP A 69 -0.34 -9.07 -5.13
C TRP A 69 -1.46 -10.06 -4.85
N GLY A 70 -1.15 -11.16 -4.19
CA GLY A 70 -2.18 -12.14 -3.80
C GLY A 70 -3.31 -11.50 -3.02
N ALA A 71 -3.00 -10.58 -2.08
CA ALA A 71 -4.00 -9.90 -1.26
C ALA A 71 -4.89 -8.96 -2.10
N LEU A 72 -4.32 -8.19 -3.02
CA LEU A 72 -5.09 -7.35 -3.94
C LEU A 72 -6.09 -8.18 -4.75
N PHE A 73 -5.65 -9.29 -5.37
CA PHE A 73 -6.52 -10.21 -6.10
C PHE A 73 -7.59 -10.85 -5.19
N GLY A 74 -7.21 -11.23 -3.96
CA GLY A 74 -8.13 -11.80 -2.98
C GLY A 74 -9.26 -10.85 -2.60
N GLY A 75 -8.96 -9.56 -2.44
CA GLY A 75 -9.93 -8.51 -2.16
C GLY A 75 -11.01 -8.37 -3.22
N SER A 76 -10.65 -8.56 -4.49
CA SER A 76 -11.60 -8.52 -5.61
C SER A 76 -12.55 -9.72 -5.61
N VAL A 77 -12.10 -10.91 -5.15
CA VAL A 77 -12.97 -12.10 -5.00
C VAL A 77 -14.14 -11.81 -4.09
N THR A 78 -13.88 -11.27 -2.90
CA THR A 78 -14.94 -10.99 -1.92
C THR A 78 -15.81 -9.82 -2.32
N SER A 79 -15.24 -8.81 -2.96
CA SER A 79 -15.98 -7.69 -3.52
C SER A 79 -17.03 -8.15 -4.54
N ILE A 80 -16.66 -9.09 -5.42
CA ILE A 80 -17.52 -9.58 -6.50
C ILE A 80 -18.53 -10.63 -6.02
N LEU A 81 -18.12 -11.57 -5.18
CA LEU A 81 -18.97 -12.71 -4.81
C LEU A 81 -19.82 -12.47 -3.56
N PHE A 82 -19.40 -11.57 -2.69
CA PHE A 82 -20.03 -11.37 -1.39
C PHE A 82 -20.55 -9.95 -1.15
N ASN A 83 -20.20 -9.00 -2.05
CA ASN A 83 -20.43 -7.55 -1.85
C ASN A 83 -19.72 -7.02 -0.59
N ILE A 84 -18.64 -7.66 -0.18
CA ILE A 84 -17.85 -7.30 0.98
C ILE A 84 -16.44 -7.01 0.47
N PRO A 85 -15.96 -5.76 0.50
CA PRO A 85 -14.62 -5.46 0.04
C PRO A 85 -13.60 -6.10 0.98
N GLY A 86 -12.68 -6.91 0.43
CA GLY A 86 -11.55 -7.47 1.20
C GLY A 86 -10.51 -6.41 1.54
N GLU A 87 -10.41 -5.39 0.68
CA GLU A 87 -9.55 -4.23 0.87
C GLU A 87 -10.30 -2.91 0.59
N PRO A 88 -9.86 -1.78 1.17
CA PRO A 88 -10.45 -0.48 0.87
C PRO A 88 -10.40 -0.11 -0.62
N SER A 89 -9.39 -0.57 -1.34
CA SER A 89 -9.24 -0.32 -2.79
C SER A 89 -10.25 -1.08 -3.64
N SER A 90 -10.68 -2.25 -3.19
CA SER A 90 -11.64 -3.09 -3.90
C SER A 90 -13.12 -2.70 -3.68
N VAL A 91 -13.39 -1.66 -2.87
CA VAL A 91 -14.76 -1.14 -2.67
C VAL A 91 -15.40 -0.70 -3.98
N ALA A 92 -14.68 0.00 -4.84
CA ALA A 92 -15.23 0.46 -6.13
C ALA A 92 -15.62 -0.71 -7.04
N THR A 93 -14.94 -1.85 -6.94
CA THR A 93 -15.25 -3.07 -7.67
C THR A 93 -16.58 -3.68 -7.27
N THR A 94 -17.05 -3.47 -6.02
CA THR A 94 -18.36 -3.97 -5.59
C THR A 94 -19.50 -3.33 -6.38
N PHE A 95 -19.35 -2.10 -6.85
CA PHE A 95 -20.44 -1.33 -7.47
C PHE A 95 -20.99 -1.99 -8.74
N ASP A 96 -20.12 -2.61 -9.53
CA ASP A 96 -20.52 -3.31 -10.76
C ASP A 96 -20.20 -4.80 -10.73
N GLY A 97 -19.14 -5.20 -10.04
CA GLY A 97 -18.72 -6.61 -9.96
C GLY A 97 -19.75 -7.49 -9.26
N TYR A 98 -20.28 -7.07 -8.12
CA TYR A 98 -21.31 -7.82 -7.40
C TYR A 98 -22.65 -7.89 -8.16
N PRO A 99 -23.21 -6.79 -8.71
CA PRO A 99 -24.38 -6.87 -9.57
C PRO A 99 -24.20 -7.83 -10.76
N MET A 100 -23.02 -7.80 -11.42
CA MET A 100 -22.72 -8.72 -12.52
C MET A 100 -22.75 -10.20 -12.05
N ALA A 101 -22.15 -10.50 -10.89
CA ALA A 101 -22.14 -11.85 -10.34
C ALA A 101 -23.53 -12.30 -9.91
N ARG A 102 -24.32 -11.42 -9.28
CA ARG A 102 -25.69 -11.66 -8.86
C ARG A 102 -26.63 -11.94 -10.04
N ASP A 103 -26.38 -11.31 -11.18
CA ASP A 103 -27.14 -11.51 -12.41
C ASP A 103 -26.71 -12.78 -13.17
N GLY A 104 -25.99 -13.71 -12.49
CA GLY A 104 -25.61 -15.02 -13.03
C GLY A 104 -24.35 -15.02 -13.88
N ARG A 105 -23.51 -13.98 -13.84
CA ARG A 105 -22.24 -13.84 -14.59
C ARG A 105 -21.01 -13.74 -13.67
N PRO A 106 -20.85 -14.62 -12.65
CA PRO A 106 -19.72 -14.51 -11.72
C PRO A 106 -18.37 -14.77 -12.41
N THR A 107 -18.31 -15.72 -13.37
CA THR A 107 -17.08 -15.99 -14.14
C THR A 107 -16.65 -14.78 -14.95
N THR A 108 -17.59 -14.13 -15.65
CA THR A 108 -17.30 -12.91 -16.43
C THR A 108 -16.81 -11.79 -15.51
N ALA A 109 -17.45 -11.56 -14.34
CA ALA A 109 -17.05 -10.53 -13.40
C ALA A 109 -15.63 -10.74 -12.87
N LEU A 110 -15.33 -11.96 -12.39
CA LEU A 110 -14.01 -12.34 -11.86
C LEU A 110 -12.92 -12.29 -12.95
N ALA A 111 -13.20 -12.84 -14.14
CA ALA A 111 -12.23 -12.83 -15.24
C ALA A 111 -11.96 -11.39 -15.74
N THR A 112 -12.98 -10.52 -15.75
CA THR A 112 -12.82 -9.09 -16.05
C THR A 112 -11.93 -8.42 -15.02
N ALA A 113 -12.18 -8.64 -13.72
CA ALA A 113 -11.40 -8.08 -12.63
C ALA A 113 -9.92 -8.52 -12.73
N PHE A 114 -9.67 -9.82 -12.77
CA PHE A 114 -8.30 -10.35 -12.74
C PHE A 114 -7.52 -10.03 -14.01
N GLY A 115 -8.15 -10.07 -15.17
CA GLY A 115 -7.50 -9.68 -16.43
C GLY A 115 -7.12 -8.21 -16.46
N SER A 116 -7.99 -7.33 -15.98
CA SER A 116 -7.71 -5.89 -15.90
C SER A 116 -6.69 -5.55 -14.81
N ALA A 117 -6.74 -6.23 -13.68
CA ALA A 117 -5.77 -6.16 -12.61
C ALA A 117 -4.36 -6.55 -13.08
N ALA A 118 -4.27 -7.68 -13.81
CA ALA A 118 -3.02 -8.14 -14.40
C ALA A 118 -2.43 -7.12 -15.38
N PHE A 119 -3.28 -6.51 -16.21
CA PHE A 119 -2.85 -5.45 -17.12
C PHE A 119 -2.33 -4.22 -16.34
N GLY A 120 -3.06 -3.78 -15.32
CA GLY A 120 -2.65 -2.66 -14.46
C GLY A 120 -1.31 -2.90 -13.78
N ALA A 121 -1.15 -4.08 -13.15
CA ALA A 121 0.10 -4.48 -12.52
C ALA A 121 1.26 -4.53 -13.54
N LEU A 122 1.04 -5.11 -14.72
CA LEU A 122 2.05 -5.17 -15.78
C LEU A 122 2.51 -3.77 -16.19
N VAL A 123 1.58 -2.83 -16.41
CA VAL A 123 1.94 -1.43 -16.74
C VAL A 123 2.76 -0.80 -15.62
N GLY A 124 2.39 -1.04 -14.34
CA GLY A 124 3.14 -0.57 -13.19
C GLY A 124 4.56 -1.13 -13.12
N VAL A 125 4.75 -2.43 -13.38
CA VAL A 125 6.09 -3.06 -13.39
C VAL A 125 6.94 -2.53 -14.54
N VAL A 126 6.37 -2.37 -15.75
CA VAL A 126 7.05 -1.77 -16.90
C VAL A 126 7.51 -0.35 -16.57
N LEU A 127 6.64 0.45 -15.94
CA LEU A 127 6.98 1.80 -15.52
C LEU A 127 8.17 1.79 -14.52
N ILE A 128 8.16 0.89 -13.52
CA ILE A 128 9.29 0.75 -12.58
C ILE A 128 10.55 0.37 -13.33
N THR A 129 10.49 -0.62 -14.22
CA THR A 129 11.63 -1.09 -15.01
C THR A 129 12.30 0.05 -15.80
N LEU A 130 11.47 0.94 -16.38
CA LEU A 130 11.97 2.04 -17.20
C LEU A 130 12.50 3.20 -16.35
N LEU A 131 11.81 3.54 -15.26
CA LEU A 131 12.06 4.76 -14.50
C LEU A 131 12.96 4.59 -13.27
N ALA A 132 13.01 3.39 -12.66
CA ALA A 132 13.64 3.21 -11.35
C ALA A 132 15.11 3.64 -11.34
N SER A 133 15.91 3.20 -12.31
CA SER A 133 17.34 3.59 -12.40
C SER A 133 17.51 5.07 -12.71
N TRP A 134 16.59 5.69 -13.48
CA TRP A 134 16.65 7.10 -13.79
C TRP A 134 16.30 7.95 -12.56
N VAL A 135 15.22 7.60 -11.83
CA VAL A 135 14.83 8.29 -10.60
C VAL A 135 15.92 8.14 -9.53
N ALA A 136 16.49 6.95 -9.37
CA ALA A 136 17.57 6.71 -8.43
C ALA A 136 18.80 7.58 -8.76
N ARG A 137 19.20 7.65 -10.03
CA ARG A 137 20.33 8.52 -10.45
C ARG A 137 20.04 10.01 -10.21
N ALA A 138 18.81 10.46 -10.48
CA ALA A 138 18.42 11.84 -10.18
C ALA A 138 18.45 12.12 -8.67
N ALA A 139 18.03 11.14 -7.85
CA ALA A 139 18.03 11.25 -6.40
C ALA A 139 19.43 11.28 -5.77
N LEU A 140 20.45 10.73 -6.44
CA LEU A 140 21.85 10.86 -5.99
C LEU A 140 22.37 12.31 -6.02
N ALA A 141 21.75 13.18 -6.80
CA ALA A 141 22.10 14.61 -6.84
C ALA A 141 21.37 15.42 -5.75
N PHE A 142 20.48 14.77 -4.95
CA PHE A 142 19.72 15.47 -3.92
C PHE A 142 20.59 15.71 -2.69
N GLY A 143 20.55 16.95 -2.20
CA GLY A 143 21.04 17.33 -0.88
C GLY A 143 19.92 17.38 0.16
N PRO A 144 20.23 17.79 1.41
CA PRO A 144 19.25 17.88 2.48
C PRO A 144 18.01 18.73 2.16
N PRO A 145 18.10 19.87 1.44
CA PRO A 145 16.93 20.66 1.07
C PRO A 145 15.97 19.92 0.12
N GLU A 146 16.52 19.19 -0.86
CA GLU A 146 15.74 18.39 -1.81
C GLU A 146 15.04 17.23 -1.11
N TYR A 147 15.74 16.47 -0.27
CA TYR A 147 15.13 15.40 0.52
C TYR A 147 14.02 15.91 1.43
N PHE A 148 14.25 17.02 2.15
CA PHE A 148 13.19 17.61 2.97
C PHE A 148 11.97 18.01 2.15
N ALA A 149 12.16 18.64 0.99
CA ALA A 149 11.07 19.04 0.11
C ALA A 149 10.25 17.83 -0.39
N VAL A 150 10.92 16.73 -0.71
CA VAL A 150 10.26 15.48 -1.14
C VAL A 150 9.50 14.84 0.03
N TYR A 151 10.06 14.77 1.23
CA TYR A 151 9.36 14.27 2.43
C TYR A 151 8.15 15.15 2.76
N LEU A 152 8.30 16.47 2.69
CA LEU A 152 7.19 17.41 2.92
C LEU A 152 6.06 17.19 1.90
N LEU A 153 6.42 16.96 0.62
CA LEU A 153 5.45 16.65 -0.42
C LEU A 153 4.73 15.32 -0.13
N ALA A 154 5.44 14.31 0.35
CA ALA A 154 4.85 13.03 0.72
C ALA A 154 3.80 13.20 1.83
N PHE A 155 4.11 13.94 2.91
CA PHE A 155 3.14 14.22 3.97
C PHE A 155 1.97 15.06 3.48
N ALA A 156 2.24 16.09 2.69
CA ALA A 156 1.22 16.98 2.13
C ALA A 156 0.25 16.25 1.18
N SER A 157 0.75 15.26 0.43
CA SER A 157 -0.06 14.45 -0.49
C SER A 157 -1.14 13.66 0.23
N PHE A 158 -0.86 13.10 1.41
CA PHE A 158 -1.89 12.42 2.22
C PHE A 158 -3.00 13.36 2.67
N ILE A 159 -2.70 14.64 2.89
CA ILE A 159 -3.69 15.65 3.27
C ILE A 159 -4.48 16.12 2.06
N GLY A 160 -3.79 16.35 0.93
CA GLY A 160 -4.38 16.91 -0.28
C GLY A 160 -5.14 15.91 -1.13
N ILE A 161 -4.66 14.66 -1.22
CA ILE A 161 -5.14 13.65 -2.17
C ILE A 161 -5.76 12.44 -1.46
N GLY A 162 -5.41 12.18 -0.20
CA GLY A 162 -5.72 10.93 0.52
C GLY A 162 -7.21 10.68 0.83
N GLY A 163 -8.15 11.56 0.46
CA GLY A 163 -9.59 11.35 0.61
C GLY A 163 -10.13 11.38 2.05
N SER A 164 -9.27 11.41 3.06
CA SER A 164 -9.65 11.53 4.47
C SER A 164 -9.78 12.99 4.91
N PRO A 165 -10.55 13.30 5.96
CA PRO A 165 -10.65 14.67 6.47
C PRO A 165 -9.27 15.23 6.85
N PRO A 166 -8.87 16.41 6.34
CA PRO A 166 -7.53 16.97 6.54
C PRO A 166 -7.10 17.09 8.01
N ALA A 167 -8.02 17.47 8.89
CA ALA A 167 -7.74 17.57 10.33
C ALA A 167 -7.38 16.22 10.95
N LYS A 168 -8.07 15.14 10.56
CA LYS A 168 -7.77 13.78 11.05
C LYS A 168 -6.42 13.29 10.51
N THR A 169 -6.11 13.60 9.26
CA THR A 169 -4.81 13.27 8.65
C THR A 169 -3.67 13.99 9.36
N LEU A 170 -3.84 15.27 9.71
CA LEU A 170 -2.86 16.03 10.48
C LEU A 170 -2.60 15.42 11.86
N VAL A 171 -3.67 15.00 12.57
CA VAL A 171 -3.53 14.32 13.87
C VAL A 171 -2.76 13.01 13.71
N SER A 172 -3.09 12.21 12.68
CA SER A 172 -2.38 10.96 12.38
C SER A 172 -0.88 11.20 12.13
N LEU A 173 -0.54 12.21 11.31
CA LEU A 173 0.85 12.60 11.07
C LEU A 173 1.55 13.05 12.36
N ALA A 174 0.90 13.90 13.16
CA ALA A 174 1.48 14.41 14.40
C ALA A 174 1.80 13.29 15.40
N ILE A 175 0.91 12.30 15.54
CA ILE A 175 1.15 11.13 16.39
C ILE A 175 2.29 10.29 15.81
N GLY A 176 2.34 10.09 14.48
CA GLY A 176 3.45 9.37 13.84
C GLY A 176 4.80 10.06 14.06
N PHE A 177 4.86 11.38 13.94
CA PHE A 177 6.07 12.15 14.26
C PHE A 177 6.47 12.05 15.74
N ALA A 178 5.49 12.07 16.66
CA ALA A 178 5.76 11.90 18.08
C ALA A 178 6.35 10.52 18.38
N ILE A 179 5.89 9.47 17.70
CA ILE A 179 6.45 8.12 17.80
C ILE A 179 7.87 8.07 17.23
N ALA A 180 8.10 8.66 16.05
CA ALA A 180 9.43 8.73 15.41
C ALA A 180 10.45 9.50 16.27
N ALA A 181 9.99 10.47 17.05
CA ALA A 181 10.86 11.27 17.93
C ALA A 181 11.33 10.55 19.21
N ILE A 182 10.83 9.32 19.47
CA ILE A 182 11.26 8.54 20.65
C ILE A 182 12.62 7.89 20.36
N GLY A 183 13.59 8.08 21.26
CA GLY A 183 14.92 7.46 21.15
C GLY A 183 16.05 8.47 21.13
N ILE A 184 17.17 8.13 20.48
CA ILE A 184 18.33 9.00 20.35
C ILE A 184 18.13 9.94 19.15
N ASP A 185 18.30 11.23 19.40
CA ASP A 185 18.39 12.25 18.36
C ASP A 185 19.69 12.08 17.57
N THR A 186 19.60 11.81 16.28
CA THR A 186 20.74 11.54 15.40
C THR A 186 21.65 12.77 15.21
N VAL A 187 21.15 13.99 15.39
CA VAL A 187 21.90 15.23 15.21
C VAL A 187 22.61 15.66 16.49
N SER A 188 21.94 15.59 17.65
CA SER A 188 22.47 16.05 18.93
C SER A 188 23.00 14.93 19.83
N GLY A 189 22.68 13.66 19.54
CA GLY A 189 22.98 12.51 20.41
C GLY A 189 22.19 12.46 21.71
N SER A 190 21.25 13.39 21.91
CA SER A 190 20.43 13.42 23.13
C SER A 190 19.30 12.40 23.11
N VAL A 191 19.01 11.80 24.28
CA VAL A 191 17.89 10.87 24.44
C VAL A 191 16.60 11.65 24.60
N ARG A 192 15.57 11.31 23.80
CA ARG A 192 14.26 11.98 23.78
C ARG A 192 13.12 11.01 24.10
N LEU A 193 12.17 11.44 24.92
CA LEU A 193 10.87 10.80 25.16
C LEU A 193 10.94 9.33 25.62
N THR A 194 12.06 8.86 26.17
CA THR A 194 12.22 7.47 26.62
C THR A 194 11.66 7.22 28.02
N MET A 195 11.30 8.28 28.76
CA MET A 195 10.73 8.21 30.12
C MET A 195 11.56 7.35 31.09
N GLY A 196 12.88 7.21 30.86
CA GLY A 196 13.78 6.41 31.68
C GLY A 196 13.74 4.91 31.37
N VAL A 197 13.14 4.49 30.30
CA VAL A 197 13.11 3.09 29.82
C VAL A 197 14.28 2.88 28.87
N ASP A 198 15.25 2.06 29.24
CA ASP A 198 16.48 1.84 28.47
C ASP A 198 16.21 1.21 27.09
N GLU A 199 15.23 0.33 26.98
CA GLU A 199 14.84 -0.31 25.72
C GLU A 199 14.33 0.70 24.67
N LEU A 200 13.74 1.84 25.12
CA LEU A 200 13.26 2.90 24.25
C LEU A 200 14.37 3.83 23.74
N VAL A 201 15.59 3.71 24.23
CA VAL A 201 16.74 4.48 23.75
C VAL A 201 17.01 4.21 22.24
N LYS A 202 16.75 3.00 21.77
CA LYS A 202 16.85 2.64 20.36
C LYS A 202 15.66 3.12 19.51
N GLY A 203 14.68 3.79 20.13
CA GLY A 203 13.40 4.10 19.50
C GLY A 203 12.42 2.93 19.53
N ILE A 204 11.21 3.16 19.02
CA ILE A 204 10.19 2.12 18.84
C ILE A 204 10.43 1.44 17.51
N SER A 205 10.52 0.10 17.52
CA SER A 205 10.62 -0.66 16.27
C SER A 205 9.40 -0.40 15.41
N PHE A 206 9.65 0.04 14.17
CA PHE A 206 8.61 0.24 13.19
C PHE A 206 7.74 -1.01 12.97
N VAL A 207 8.35 -2.20 12.95
CA VAL A 207 7.65 -3.47 12.76
C VAL A 207 6.68 -3.73 13.89
N VAL A 208 7.08 -3.48 15.12
CA VAL A 208 6.22 -3.61 16.31
C VAL A 208 5.01 -2.67 16.21
N ALA A 209 5.25 -1.41 15.82
CA ALA A 209 4.18 -0.44 15.63
C ALA A 209 3.19 -0.88 14.53
N VAL A 210 3.69 -1.37 13.39
CA VAL A 210 2.87 -1.80 12.25
C VAL A 210 2.08 -3.07 12.57
N MET A 211 2.71 -4.07 13.21
CA MET A 211 2.00 -5.28 13.64
C MET A 211 0.87 -4.96 14.63
N GLY A 212 1.11 -3.99 15.52
CA GLY A 212 0.07 -3.49 16.42
C GLY A 212 -1.05 -2.80 15.64
N LEU A 213 -0.71 -1.72 14.92
CA LEU A 213 -1.68 -0.87 14.21
C LEU A 213 -2.56 -1.62 13.21
N PHE A 214 -1.94 -2.48 12.39
CA PHE A 214 -2.63 -3.23 11.35
C PHE A 214 -3.04 -4.62 11.85
N GLY A 215 -2.13 -5.42 12.40
CA GLY A 215 -2.44 -6.80 12.81
C GLY A 215 -3.44 -6.85 13.97
N ILE A 216 -3.04 -6.34 15.13
CA ILE A 216 -3.88 -6.39 16.34
C ILE A 216 -5.07 -5.42 16.26
N GLY A 217 -4.88 -4.22 15.67
CA GLY A 217 -5.96 -3.25 15.52
C GLY A 217 -7.11 -3.75 14.65
N GLU A 218 -6.81 -4.47 13.56
CA GLU A 218 -7.82 -5.13 12.71
C GLU A 218 -8.48 -6.29 13.41
N LEU A 219 -7.68 -7.09 14.11
CA LEU A 219 -8.19 -8.24 14.85
C LEU A 219 -9.23 -7.81 15.89
N LEU A 220 -8.96 -6.73 16.64
CA LEU A 220 -9.89 -6.18 17.61
C LEU A 220 -11.19 -5.71 16.95
N LEU A 221 -11.09 -5.05 15.79
CA LEU A 221 -12.26 -4.58 15.03
C LEU A 221 -13.07 -5.76 14.48
N ALA A 222 -12.41 -6.75 13.88
CA ALA A 222 -13.06 -7.91 13.29
C ALA A 222 -13.75 -8.84 14.33
N VAL A 223 -13.24 -8.87 15.57
CA VAL A 223 -13.92 -9.57 16.69
C VAL A 223 -15.20 -8.85 17.12
N GLU A 224 -15.25 -7.52 17.01
CA GLU A 224 -16.45 -6.74 17.34
C GLU A 224 -17.52 -6.83 16.25
N GLU A 225 -17.13 -6.90 14.97
CA GLU A 225 -18.02 -6.88 13.82
C GLU A 225 -18.33 -8.30 13.33
N GLU A 226 -19.50 -8.85 13.69
CA GLU A 226 -19.99 -10.07 13.06
C GLU A 226 -20.53 -9.76 11.66
N VAL A 227 -19.78 -10.07 10.61
CA VAL A 227 -20.23 -9.89 9.22
C VAL A 227 -20.95 -11.16 8.74
N PRO A 228 -22.28 -11.13 8.56
CA PRO A 228 -23.01 -12.27 8.02
C PRO A 228 -22.68 -12.46 6.55
N VAL A 229 -22.04 -13.58 6.21
CA VAL A 229 -21.56 -13.87 4.85
C VAL A 229 -22.59 -14.71 4.09
N LYS A 230 -23.24 -14.10 3.07
CA LYS A 230 -24.03 -14.83 2.07
C LYS A 230 -23.22 -14.96 0.79
N ALA A 231 -22.66 -16.13 0.57
CA ALA A 231 -21.89 -16.44 -0.63
C ALA A 231 -22.78 -16.62 -1.85
N LEU A 232 -22.44 -15.98 -2.97
CA LEU A 232 -22.90 -16.43 -4.28
C LEU A 232 -22.08 -17.67 -4.68
N ALA A 233 -22.74 -18.74 -5.12
CA ALA A 233 -22.02 -19.91 -5.63
C ALA A 233 -21.25 -19.53 -6.88
N ALA A 234 -19.93 -19.65 -6.83
CA ALA A 234 -19.07 -19.36 -7.97
C ALA A 234 -18.40 -20.65 -8.43
N ARG A 235 -18.72 -21.07 -9.64
CA ARG A 235 -17.98 -22.08 -10.36
C ARG A 235 -17.37 -21.42 -11.59
N ILE A 236 -16.05 -21.46 -11.69
CA ILE A 236 -15.34 -20.83 -12.82
C ILE A 236 -15.54 -21.67 -14.08
N GLU A 237 -16.13 -21.11 -15.11
CA GLU A 237 -16.22 -21.68 -16.44
C GLU A 237 -15.02 -21.20 -17.28
N TRP A 238 -14.03 -22.07 -17.44
CA TRP A 238 -12.75 -21.72 -18.10
C TRP A 238 -12.91 -21.17 -19.51
N GLY A 239 -13.87 -21.70 -20.31
CA GLY A 239 -14.13 -21.22 -21.65
C GLY A 239 -14.69 -19.79 -21.67
N GLU A 240 -15.52 -19.44 -20.69
CA GLU A 240 -16.03 -18.08 -20.49
C GLU A 240 -14.95 -17.13 -19.99
N ALA A 241 -14.17 -17.57 -19.00
CA ALA A 241 -13.06 -16.79 -18.45
C ALA A 241 -12.06 -16.41 -19.53
N PHE A 242 -11.62 -17.37 -20.35
CA PHE A 242 -10.70 -17.11 -21.45
C PHE A 242 -11.29 -16.15 -22.49
N ARG A 243 -12.55 -16.33 -22.90
CA ARG A 243 -13.23 -15.41 -23.84
C ARG A 243 -13.36 -14.01 -23.28
N THR A 244 -13.61 -13.88 -21.97
CA THR A 244 -13.71 -12.59 -21.30
C THR A 244 -12.36 -11.87 -21.31
N VAL A 245 -11.29 -12.54 -20.89
CA VAL A 245 -9.94 -11.95 -20.90
C VAL A 245 -9.50 -11.59 -22.32
N ALA A 246 -9.75 -12.47 -23.31
CA ALA A 246 -9.46 -12.19 -24.71
C ALA A 246 -10.29 -11.01 -25.28
N GLY A 247 -11.42 -10.70 -24.66
CA GLY A 247 -12.26 -9.55 -25.00
C GLY A 247 -11.81 -8.20 -24.43
N LEU A 248 -10.95 -8.19 -23.40
CA LEU A 248 -10.49 -6.98 -22.70
C LEU A 248 -9.83 -5.92 -23.62
N PRO A 249 -9.07 -6.28 -24.67
CA PRO A 249 -8.50 -5.28 -25.58
C PRO A 249 -9.54 -4.36 -26.24
N ARG A 250 -10.80 -4.77 -26.33
CA ARG A 250 -11.90 -3.90 -26.82
C ARG A 250 -12.14 -2.69 -25.90
N HIS A 251 -11.76 -2.79 -24.63
CA HIS A 251 -11.79 -1.71 -23.65
C HIS A 251 -10.40 -1.05 -23.45
N GLY A 252 -9.53 -1.12 -24.47
CA GLY A 252 -8.13 -0.68 -24.39
C GLY A 252 -7.95 0.74 -23.88
N TRP A 253 -8.86 1.66 -24.26
CA TRP A 253 -8.80 3.04 -23.78
C TRP A 253 -9.08 3.15 -22.26
N VAL A 254 -10.04 2.37 -21.76
CA VAL A 254 -10.35 2.34 -20.32
C VAL A 254 -9.17 1.76 -19.55
N LEU A 255 -8.59 0.64 -20.04
CA LEU A 255 -7.41 0.00 -19.45
C LEU A 255 -6.22 0.97 -19.38
N LEU A 256 -5.85 1.60 -20.50
CA LEU A 256 -4.69 2.51 -20.56
C LEU A 256 -4.87 3.74 -19.67
N ARG A 257 -6.03 4.37 -19.73
CA ARG A 257 -6.33 5.54 -18.89
C ARG A 257 -6.32 5.16 -17.42
N SER A 258 -6.90 4.04 -17.05
CA SER A 258 -6.96 3.57 -15.66
C SER A 258 -5.58 3.18 -15.14
N ALA A 259 -4.76 2.52 -15.96
CA ALA A 259 -3.37 2.24 -15.64
C ALA A 259 -2.55 3.53 -15.41
N ALA A 260 -2.74 4.54 -16.27
CA ALA A 260 -2.07 5.83 -16.10
C ALA A 260 -2.48 6.53 -14.79
N ILE A 261 -3.78 6.52 -14.46
CA ILE A 261 -4.29 7.05 -13.18
C ILE A 261 -3.68 6.28 -12.02
N GLY A 262 -3.67 4.94 -12.08
CA GLY A 262 -3.09 4.09 -11.06
C GLY A 262 -1.61 4.37 -10.87
N CYS A 263 -0.82 4.38 -11.94
CA CYS A 263 0.61 4.69 -11.87
C CYS A 263 0.89 6.06 -11.27
N TRP A 264 0.12 7.09 -11.65
CA TRP A 264 0.23 8.42 -11.06
C TRP A 264 -0.04 8.41 -9.56
N MET A 265 -1.14 7.78 -9.14
CA MET A 265 -1.56 7.72 -7.74
C MET A 265 -0.65 6.83 -6.88
N GLY A 266 0.02 5.84 -7.48
CA GLY A 266 0.98 4.99 -6.78
C GLY A 266 2.32 5.68 -6.56
N ILE A 267 2.79 6.47 -7.53
CA ILE A 267 4.02 7.27 -7.37
C ILE A 267 3.78 8.41 -6.37
N THR A 268 2.62 9.05 -6.41
CA THR A 268 2.22 10.03 -5.41
C THR A 268 1.59 9.31 -4.21
N PRO A 269 1.87 9.72 -2.95
CA PRO A 269 1.29 9.07 -1.78
C PRO A 269 -0.24 9.26 -1.68
N GLY A 270 -0.98 8.54 -2.49
CA GLY A 270 -2.45 8.53 -2.52
C GLY A 270 -3.01 7.11 -2.45
N GLY A 271 -2.17 6.16 -2.82
CA GLY A 271 -2.40 4.73 -2.72
C GLY A 271 -3.48 4.16 -3.65
N PRO A 272 -3.60 2.84 -3.65
CA PRO A 272 -4.52 2.08 -4.50
C PRO A 272 -5.99 2.48 -4.35
N THR A 273 -6.44 2.76 -3.12
CA THR A 273 -7.84 3.13 -2.84
C THR A 273 -8.28 4.38 -3.61
N ALA A 274 -7.49 5.46 -3.53
CA ALA A 274 -7.83 6.70 -4.24
C ALA A 274 -7.78 6.51 -5.76
N ALA A 275 -6.83 5.70 -6.27
CA ALA A 275 -6.71 5.36 -7.68
C ALA A 275 -7.96 4.62 -8.20
N SER A 276 -8.42 3.62 -7.44
CA SER A 276 -9.60 2.82 -7.77
C SER A 276 -10.87 3.67 -7.90
N PHE A 277 -11.18 4.48 -6.87
CA PHE A 277 -12.36 5.36 -6.91
C PHE A 277 -12.27 6.44 -7.99
N MET A 278 -11.11 7.07 -8.17
CA MET A 278 -10.91 8.09 -9.19
C MET A 278 -11.09 7.50 -10.59
N SER A 279 -10.51 6.33 -10.83
CA SER A 279 -10.63 5.64 -12.11
C SER A 279 -12.07 5.24 -12.43
N TYR A 280 -12.80 4.69 -11.44
CA TYR A 280 -14.23 4.39 -11.58
C TYR A 280 -15.05 5.63 -11.93
N GLY A 281 -14.86 6.74 -11.21
CA GLY A 281 -15.58 7.99 -11.46
C GLY A 281 -15.29 8.57 -12.85
N ILE A 282 -14.04 8.53 -13.28
CA ILE A 282 -13.62 8.98 -14.62
C ILE A 282 -14.19 8.04 -15.70
N ALA A 283 -14.13 6.71 -15.50
CA ALA A 283 -14.73 5.76 -16.43
C ALA A 283 -16.22 6.02 -16.63
N LYS A 284 -16.97 6.13 -15.53
CA LYS A 284 -18.41 6.47 -15.56
C LYS A 284 -18.70 7.77 -16.30
N ARG A 285 -17.88 8.81 -16.08
CA ARG A 285 -18.08 10.14 -16.71
C ARG A 285 -17.90 10.10 -18.24
N PHE A 286 -16.95 9.32 -18.74
CA PHE A 286 -16.58 9.29 -20.15
C PHE A 286 -17.14 8.10 -20.91
N SER A 287 -17.81 7.15 -20.24
CA SER A 287 -18.46 6.01 -20.91
C SER A 287 -19.73 6.43 -21.64
N SER A 288 -19.91 5.87 -22.84
CA SER A 288 -21.18 5.95 -23.56
C SER A 288 -22.32 5.19 -22.85
N ARG A 289 -21.99 4.27 -21.95
CA ARG A 289 -22.91 3.42 -21.17
C ARG A 289 -22.99 3.82 -19.69
N ARG A 290 -22.80 5.10 -19.39
CA ARG A 290 -22.75 5.64 -18.02
C ARG A 290 -23.93 5.27 -17.14
N GLU A 291 -25.11 5.07 -17.72
CA GLU A 291 -26.34 4.73 -17.02
C GLU A 291 -26.37 3.27 -16.52
N ASN A 292 -25.50 2.42 -17.08
CA ASN A 292 -25.36 1.02 -16.67
C ASN A 292 -24.40 0.85 -15.48
N PHE A 293 -23.61 1.89 -15.13
CA PHE A 293 -22.73 1.84 -13.97
C PHE A 293 -23.53 1.70 -12.69
N GLY A 294 -23.10 0.76 -11.84
CA GLY A 294 -23.82 0.30 -10.65
C GLY A 294 -24.83 -0.83 -10.94
N ARG A 295 -24.88 -1.34 -12.19
CA ARG A 295 -25.78 -2.41 -12.61
C ARG A 295 -25.07 -3.57 -13.33
N GLY A 296 -23.78 -3.68 -13.16
CA GLY A 296 -22.96 -4.74 -13.78
C GLY A 296 -22.35 -4.34 -15.12
N GLU A 297 -21.93 -3.07 -15.28
CA GLU A 297 -21.17 -2.59 -16.44
C GLU A 297 -19.71 -3.06 -16.36
N PRO A 298 -19.17 -3.77 -17.37
CA PRO A 298 -17.79 -4.24 -17.35
C PRO A 298 -16.75 -3.13 -17.15
N GLU A 299 -16.95 -1.94 -17.73
CA GLU A 299 -16.02 -0.81 -17.52
C GLU A 299 -15.96 -0.35 -16.05
N GLY A 300 -17.05 -0.57 -15.29
CA GLY A 300 -17.11 -0.29 -13.87
C GLY A 300 -16.32 -1.30 -13.00
N VAL A 301 -15.91 -2.45 -13.58
CA VAL A 301 -14.96 -3.40 -12.97
C VAL A 301 -13.55 -3.17 -13.50
N ILE A 302 -13.41 -2.98 -14.82
CA ILE A 302 -12.12 -2.77 -15.49
C ILE A 302 -11.37 -1.58 -14.87
N ALA A 303 -12.06 -0.46 -14.74
CA ALA A 303 -11.41 0.79 -14.36
C ALA A 303 -10.80 0.76 -12.94
N PRO A 304 -11.55 0.40 -11.88
CA PRO A 304 -11.00 0.34 -10.52
C PRO A 304 -9.92 -0.73 -10.39
N GLU A 305 -10.10 -1.92 -10.94
CA GLU A 305 -9.15 -3.02 -10.82
C GLU A 305 -7.81 -2.72 -11.52
N THR A 306 -7.86 -2.15 -12.73
CA THR A 306 -6.64 -1.72 -13.43
C THR A 306 -5.89 -0.66 -12.64
N ALA A 307 -6.60 0.35 -12.11
CA ALA A 307 -5.97 1.45 -11.39
C ALA A 307 -5.44 1.01 -10.03
N ASP A 308 -6.15 0.15 -9.32
CA ASP A 308 -5.74 -0.43 -8.05
C ASP A 308 -4.39 -1.15 -8.17
N HIS A 309 -4.31 -2.12 -9.07
CA HIS A 309 -3.10 -2.92 -9.26
C HIS A 309 -1.94 -2.11 -9.85
N ALA A 310 -2.22 -1.16 -10.76
CA ALA A 310 -1.20 -0.25 -11.25
C ALA A 310 -0.65 0.65 -10.14
N ALA A 311 -1.51 1.16 -9.24
CA ALA A 311 -1.10 1.98 -8.11
C ALA A 311 -0.34 1.17 -7.05
N GLY A 312 -0.83 -0.02 -6.70
CA GLY A 312 -0.15 -0.90 -5.76
C GLY A 312 1.26 -1.27 -6.22
N THR A 313 1.40 -1.56 -7.51
CA THR A 313 2.70 -1.89 -8.10
C THR A 313 3.61 -0.67 -8.17
N SER A 314 3.16 0.44 -8.74
CA SER A 314 3.99 1.65 -8.93
C SER A 314 4.37 2.35 -7.63
N ALA A 315 3.66 2.09 -6.51
CA ALA A 315 4.00 2.59 -5.18
C ALA A 315 5.38 2.11 -4.68
N LEU A 316 5.91 1.03 -5.26
CA LEU A 316 7.25 0.55 -4.94
C LEU A 316 8.36 1.39 -5.62
N LEU A 317 8.06 2.14 -6.67
CA LEU A 317 9.05 2.98 -7.35
C LEU A 317 9.64 4.06 -6.41
N PRO A 318 8.85 4.95 -5.80
CA PRO A 318 9.41 5.93 -4.88
C PRO A 318 9.96 5.29 -3.60
N MET A 319 9.41 4.16 -3.16
CA MET A 319 9.93 3.41 -2.01
C MET A 319 11.37 2.95 -2.26
N LEU A 320 11.64 2.31 -3.39
CA LEU A 320 12.96 1.79 -3.72
C LEU A 320 13.96 2.90 -4.06
N SER A 321 13.53 3.93 -4.80
CA SER A 321 14.45 4.95 -5.36
C SER A 321 14.66 6.16 -4.47
N LEU A 322 13.69 6.53 -3.63
CA LEU A 322 13.73 7.71 -2.76
C LEU A 322 13.59 7.37 -1.27
N GLY A 323 13.25 6.12 -0.93
CA GLY A 323 12.93 5.72 0.44
C GLY A 323 11.61 6.31 0.94
N ILE A 324 10.65 6.56 0.03
CA ILE A 324 9.34 7.14 0.35
C ILE A 324 8.24 6.18 -0.10
N PRO A 325 7.49 5.56 0.81
CA PRO A 325 6.46 4.61 0.43
C PRO A 325 5.24 5.32 -0.17
N GLY A 326 4.76 4.86 -1.34
CA GLY A 326 3.57 5.39 -2.01
C GLY A 326 2.25 4.83 -1.45
N SER A 327 2.29 3.81 -0.59
CA SER A 327 1.12 3.18 0.02
C SER A 327 1.43 2.65 1.42
N ALA A 328 0.40 2.31 2.19
CA ALA A 328 0.57 1.67 3.50
C ALA A 328 1.33 0.35 3.40
N THR A 329 1.01 -0.48 2.41
CA THR A 329 1.72 -1.76 2.20
C THR A 329 3.19 -1.55 1.83
N ALA A 330 3.48 -0.58 0.96
CA ALA A 330 4.85 -0.21 0.63
C ALA A 330 5.61 0.29 1.88
N ALA A 331 4.95 1.01 2.80
CA ALA A 331 5.55 1.42 4.06
C ALA A 331 5.92 0.23 4.94
N VAL A 332 5.02 -0.77 5.05
CA VAL A 332 5.32 -2.01 5.79
C VAL A 332 6.49 -2.77 5.17
N MET A 333 6.50 -2.91 3.84
CA MET A 333 7.61 -3.55 3.12
C MET A 333 8.92 -2.79 3.31
N MET A 334 8.88 -1.46 3.33
CA MET A 334 10.05 -0.62 3.60
C MET A 334 10.63 -0.88 4.99
N GLY A 335 9.78 -1.06 5.99
CA GLY A 335 10.22 -1.50 7.32
C GLY A 335 10.94 -2.85 7.30
N GLY A 336 10.47 -3.78 6.49
CA GLY A 336 11.15 -5.06 6.26
C GLY A 336 12.56 -4.88 5.69
N LEU A 337 12.74 -3.98 4.70
CA LEU A 337 14.05 -3.66 4.16
C LEU A 337 15.03 -3.18 5.25
N MET A 338 14.56 -2.29 6.12
CA MET A 338 15.39 -1.74 7.20
C MET A 338 15.83 -2.82 8.20
N ILE A 339 14.98 -3.81 8.49
CA ILE A 339 15.33 -4.95 9.37
C ILE A 339 16.45 -5.79 8.75
N TRP A 340 16.44 -5.97 7.44
CA TRP A 340 17.51 -6.70 6.75
C TRP A 340 18.76 -5.85 6.51
N GLY A 341 18.85 -4.65 7.11
CA GLY A 341 19.97 -3.72 6.95
C GLY A 341 20.00 -3.03 5.59
N LEU A 342 18.93 -3.11 4.81
CA LEU A 342 18.81 -2.44 3.52
C LEU A 342 18.17 -1.06 3.69
N ASN A 343 18.89 -0.02 3.33
CA ASN A 343 18.36 1.33 3.36
C ASN A 343 17.67 1.66 2.03
N PRO A 344 16.33 1.80 2.02
CA PRO A 344 15.62 2.20 0.81
C PRO A 344 16.08 3.59 0.35
N GLY A 345 16.33 3.72 -0.94
CA GLY A 345 16.85 4.96 -1.53
C GLY A 345 17.76 4.69 -2.71
N PRO A 346 18.38 5.74 -3.29
CA PRO A 346 19.13 5.62 -4.53
C PRO A 346 20.38 4.72 -4.41
N MET A 347 21.01 4.65 -3.21
CA MET A 347 22.16 3.79 -2.97
C MET A 347 21.83 2.30 -3.11
N LEU A 348 20.57 1.91 -2.85
CA LEU A 348 20.12 0.52 -3.01
C LEU A 348 20.34 0.00 -4.44
N PHE A 349 20.20 0.87 -5.45
CA PHE A 349 20.42 0.54 -6.86
C PHE A 349 21.90 0.33 -7.20
N ILE A 350 22.80 0.84 -6.38
CA ILE A 350 24.26 0.74 -6.58
C ILE A 350 24.81 -0.44 -5.80
N GLU A 351 24.46 -0.53 -4.51
CA GLU A 351 25.02 -1.49 -3.56
C GLU A 351 24.34 -2.86 -3.61
N GLN A 352 23.03 -2.88 -3.92
CA GLN A 352 22.18 -4.08 -3.84
C GLN A 352 21.43 -4.34 -5.16
N LYS A 353 22.17 -4.36 -6.27
CA LYS A 353 21.59 -4.53 -7.62
C LYS A 353 20.78 -5.80 -7.76
N ASP A 354 21.28 -6.92 -7.25
CA ASP A 354 20.64 -8.22 -7.33
C ASP A 354 19.30 -8.23 -6.58
N PHE A 355 19.23 -7.54 -5.44
CA PHE A 355 18.01 -7.37 -4.68
C PHE A 355 16.97 -6.58 -5.48
N VAL A 356 17.34 -5.40 -6.00
CA VAL A 356 16.41 -4.52 -6.72
C VAL A 356 15.89 -5.19 -7.99
N TRP A 357 16.78 -5.74 -8.81
CA TRP A 357 16.38 -6.34 -10.08
C TRP A 357 15.75 -7.71 -9.89
N GLY A 358 16.12 -8.45 -8.84
CA GLY A 358 15.41 -9.65 -8.40
C GLY A 358 13.97 -9.34 -8.00
N LEU A 359 13.75 -8.28 -7.21
CA LEU A 359 12.39 -7.83 -6.88
C LEU A 359 11.61 -7.45 -8.15
N ILE A 360 12.18 -6.60 -9.02
CA ILE A 360 11.48 -6.16 -10.25
C ILE A 360 11.13 -7.37 -11.14
N ALA A 361 12.05 -8.30 -11.33
CA ALA A 361 11.80 -9.52 -12.11
C ALA A 361 10.73 -10.41 -11.45
N SER A 362 10.74 -10.53 -10.11
CA SER A 362 9.72 -11.28 -9.37
C SER A 362 8.31 -10.70 -9.56
N MET A 363 8.19 -9.37 -9.73
CA MET A 363 6.90 -8.71 -9.95
C MET A 363 6.24 -9.16 -11.27
N TYR A 364 7.01 -9.35 -12.34
CA TYR A 364 6.47 -9.90 -13.59
C TYR A 364 5.94 -11.33 -13.40
N LEU A 365 6.74 -12.19 -12.76
CA LEU A 365 6.37 -13.59 -12.54
C LEU A 365 5.23 -13.74 -11.55
N SER A 366 5.28 -13.01 -10.44
CA SER A 366 4.23 -13.05 -9.40
C SER A 366 2.88 -12.57 -9.93
N ASN A 367 2.85 -11.61 -10.86
CA ASN A 367 1.61 -11.19 -11.50
C ASN A 367 0.97 -12.33 -12.31
N ILE A 368 1.77 -13.06 -13.09
CA ILE A 368 1.29 -14.23 -13.85
C ILE A 368 0.81 -15.33 -12.89
N VAL A 369 1.63 -15.65 -11.88
CA VAL A 369 1.31 -16.65 -10.86
C VAL A 369 0.03 -16.29 -10.12
N ALA A 370 -0.16 -15.01 -9.77
CA ALA A 370 -1.33 -14.55 -9.03
C ALA A 370 -2.62 -14.72 -9.83
N VAL A 371 -2.63 -14.36 -11.13
CA VAL A 371 -3.80 -14.55 -12.00
C VAL A 371 -4.18 -16.03 -12.12
N ILE A 372 -3.20 -16.88 -12.33
CA ILE A 372 -3.44 -18.34 -12.45
C ILE A 372 -3.98 -18.88 -11.12
N LEU A 373 -3.31 -18.58 -10.02
CA LEU A 373 -3.69 -19.12 -8.71
C LEU A 373 -5.04 -18.60 -8.24
N VAL A 374 -5.35 -17.31 -8.41
CA VAL A 374 -6.64 -16.77 -7.98
C VAL A 374 -7.79 -17.44 -8.73
N LEU A 375 -7.68 -17.62 -10.07
CA LEU A 375 -8.71 -18.30 -10.84
C LEU A 375 -8.89 -19.77 -10.42
N LEU A 376 -7.80 -20.47 -10.14
CA LEU A 376 -7.83 -21.87 -9.68
C LEU A 376 -8.42 -22.00 -8.28
N THR A 377 -8.18 -21.04 -7.40
CA THR A 377 -8.47 -21.16 -5.97
C THR A 377 -9.74 -20.43 -5.52
N VAL A 378 -10.43 -19.68 -6.42
CA VAL A 378 -11.71 -19.00 -6.11
C VAL A 378 -12.70 -19.91 -5.35
N PRO A 379 -13.00 -21.15 -5.79
CA PRO A 379 -13.97 -21.99 -5.08
C PRO A 379 -13.50 -22.39 -3.68
N MET A 380 -12.19 -22.58 -3.50
CA MET A 380 -11.59 -22.93 -2.22
C MET A 380 -11.69 -21.75 -1.24
N PHE A 381 -11.30 -20.55 -1.67
CA PHE A 381 -11.34 -19.36 -0.83
C PHE A 381 -12.77 -18.89 -0.55
N ALA A 382 -13.70 -19.06 -1.50
CA ALA A 382 -15.12 -18.84 -1.24
C ALA A 382 -15.67 -19.79 -0.15
N ALA A 383 -15.16 -21.01 -0.07
CA ALA A 383 -15.50 -21.94 1.01
C ALA A 383 -14.87 -21.53 2.35
N LEU A 384 -13.65 -20.97 2.32
CA LEU A 384 -12.91 -20.52 3.51
C LEU A 384 -13.64 -19.39 4.26
N MET A 385 -14.37 -18.54 3.54
CA MET A 385 -15.20 -17.48 4.14
C MET A 385 -16.26 -18.03 5.13
N ARG A 386 -16.48 -19.34 5.15
CA ARG A 386 -17.37 -19.99 6.12
C ARG A 386 -16.68 -20.33 7.44
N VAL A 387 -15.32 -20.22 7.49
CA VAL A 387 -14.58 -20.46 8.73
C VAL A 387 -14.84 -19.31 9.70
N PRO A 388 -15.35 -19.59 10.89
CA PRO A 388 -15.62 -18.55 11.86
C PRO A 388 -14.35 -17.79 12.26
N PHE A 389 -14.42 -16.47 12.30
CA PHE A 389 -13.26 -15.62 12.59
C PHE A 389 -12.62 -15.90 13.96
N PHE A 390 -13.38 -16.40 14.93
CA PHE A 390 -12.88 -16.75 16.27
C PHE A 390 -11.81 -17.88 16.23
N ILE A 391 -11.74 -18.67 15.15
CA ILE A 391 -10.67 -19.67 14.97
C ILE A 391 -9.39 -19.01 14.42
N ILE A 392 -9.55 -18.03 13.54
CA ILE A 392 -8.44 -17.32 12.86
C ILE A 392 -7.79 -16.31 13.79
N ALA A 393 -8.58 -15.61 14.61
CA ALA A 393 -8.12 -14.53 15.48
C ALA A 393 -7.01 -14.94 16.47
N PRO A 394 -7.10 -16.07 17.21
CA PRO A 394 -6.02 -16.49 18.09
C PRO A 394 -4.72 -16.83 17.36
N LEU A 395 -4.80 -17.39 16.15
CA LEU A 395 -3.63 -17.69 15.34
C LEU A 395 -2.89 -16.42 14.92
N ILE A 396 -3.63 -15.41 14.46
CA ILE A 396 -3.08 -14.08 14.13
C ILE A 396 -2.40 -13.47 15.36
N PHE A 397 -3.07 -13.51 16.51
CA PHE A 397 -2.52 -12.97 17.75
C PHE A 397 -1.19 -13.62 18.14
N ILE A 398 -1.11 -14.96 18.08
CA ILE A 398 0.10 -15.70 18.41
C ILE A 398 1.24 -15.33 17.45
N VAL A 399 0.97 -15.27 16.14
CA VAL A 399 1.97 -14.90 15.13
C VAL A 399 2.48 -13.49 15.39
N CYS A 400 1.60 -12.53 15.67
CA CYS A 400 1.98 -11.17 16.01
C CYS A 400 2.82 -11.10 17.30
N ALA A 401 2.41 -11.80 18.36
CA ALA A 401 3.10 -11.77 19.64
C ALA A 401 4.51 -12.40 19.55
N VAL A 402 4.63 -13.55 18.91
CA VAL A 402 5.92 -14.19 18.65
C VAL A 402 6.79 -13.31 17.75
N GLY A 403 6.19 -12.71 16.70
CA GLY A 403 6.88 -11.81 15.79
C GLY A 403 7.40 -10.56 16.51
N ALA A 404 6.58 -9.90 17.32
CA ALA A 404 6.99 -8.72 18.07
C ALA A 404 8.14 -9.03 19.04
N TYR A 405 8.05 -10.15 19.76
CA TYR A 405 9.13 -10.61 20.63
C TYR A 405 10.43 -10.87 19.85
N ALA A 406 10.33 -11.49 18.68
CA ALA A 406 11.50 -11.87 17.87
C ALA A 406 12.28 -10.67 17.29
N VAL A 407 11.65 -9.48 17.20
CA VAL A 407 12.31 -8.26 16.66
C VAL A 407 13.53 -7.86 17.49
N SER A 408 13.36 -7.77 18.82
CA SER A 408 14.41 -7.29 19.73
C SER A 408 14.66 -8.21 20.92
N ASN A 409 14.02 -9.38 20.96
CA ASN A 409 13.98 -10.31 22.09
C ASN A 409 13.52 -9.62 23.40
N SER A 410 12.59 -8.67 23.29
CA SER A 410 12.07 -7.88 24.41
C SER A 410 10.57 -8.08 24.61
N PHE A 411 10.15 -8.31 25.85
CA PHE A 411 8.73 -8.38 26.19
C PHE A 411 8.05 -7.00 26.06
N LEU A 412 8.82 -5.93 26.20
CA LEU A 412 8.32 -4.56 25.98
C LEU A 412 7.76 -4.39 24.55
N ASP A 413 8.37 -5.01 23.53
CA ASP A 413 7.88 -4.96 22.16
C ASP A 413 6.50 -5.59 22.03
N VAL A 414 6.20 -6.67 22.74
CA VAL A 414 4.86 -7.27 22.78
C VAL A 414 3.85 -6.32 23.45
N VAL A 415 4.24 -5.66 24.53
CA VAL A 415 3.38 -4.67 25.23
C VAL A 415 3.13 -3.46 24.32
N LEU A 416 4.17 -2.95 23.65
CA LEU A 416 4.05 -1.84 22.71
C LEU A 416 3.15 -2.23 21.53
N MET A 417 3.32 -3.42 20.97
CA MET A 417 2.45 -3.95 19.92
C MET A 417 0.98 -3.96 20.34
N MET A 418 0.67 -4.39 21.57
CA MET A 418 -0.69 -4.34 22.09
C MET A 418 -1.21 -2.92 22.24
N GLY A 419 -0.37 -1.99 22.73
CA GLY A 419 -0.70 -0.56 22.80
C GLY A 419 -1.01 0.04 21.42
N PHE A 420 -0.18 -0.27 20.42
CA PHE A 420 -0.44 0.11 19.03
C PHE A 420 -1.68 -0.57 18.46
N GLY A 421 -1.99 -1.79 18.89
CA GLY A 421 -3.22 -2.49 18.54
C GLY A 421 -4.47 -1.73 18.99
N VAL A 422 -4.50 -1.31 20.25
CA VAL A 422 -5.58 -0.47 20.77
C VAL A 422 -5.65 0.87 20.04
N LEU A 423 -4.50 1.49 19.74
CA LEU A 423 -4.45 2.73 18.97
C LEU A 423 -5.01 2.53 17.56
N GLY A 424 -4.63 1.45 16.86
CA GLY A 424 -5.11 1.09 15.53
C GLY A 424 -6.62 0.87 15.51
N TYR A 425 -7.15 0.13 16.48
CA TYR A 425 -8.58 -0.08 16.68
C TYR A 425 -9.34 1.25 16.85
N LEU A 426 -8.85 2.12 17.76
CA LEU A 426 -9.47 3.44 17.99
C LEU A 426 -9.41 4.31 16.73
N PHE A 427 -8.31 4.30 16.01
CA PHE A 427 -8.15 5.05 14.76
C PHE A 427 -9.19 4.62 13.72
N LYS A 428 -9.38 3.32 13.53
CA LYS A 428 -10.39 2.79 12.60
C LYS A 428 -11.81 3.14 13.06
N LYS A 429 -12.14 2.90 14.32
CA LYS A 429 -13.45 3.19 14.89
C LYS A 429 -13.82 4.68 14.79
N LEU A 430 -12.85 5.56 14.98
CA LEU A 430 -13.02 7.01 14.86
C LEU A 430 -12.77 7.53 13.44
N SER A 431 -12.52 6.64 12.47
CA SER A 431 -12.20 6.99 11.06
C SER A 431 -11.01 7.94 10.92
N TYR A 432 -9.94 7.70 11.67
CA TYR A 432 -8.63 8.32 11.47
C TYR A 432 -7.81 7.48 10.48
N PRO A 433 -7.13 8.10 9.50
CA PRO A 433 -6.32 7.34 8.55
C PRO A 433 -5.01 6.85 9.22
N ILE A 434 -4.75 5.53 9.17
CA ILE A 434 -3.53 4.93 9.74
C ILE A 434 -2.32 5.13 8.84
N ALA A 435 -2.49 5.17 7.51
CA ALA A 435 -1.38 5.28 6.57
C ALA A 435 -0.50 6.53 6.78
N PRO A 436 -1.03 7.75 7.02
CA PRO A 436 -0.21 8.91 7.37
C PRO A 436 0.56 8.76 8.69
N LEU A 437 -0.04 8.11 9.70
CA LEU A 437 0.66 7.82 10.96
C LEU A 437 1.87 6.94 10.70
N VAL A 438 1.66 5.84 9.98
CA VAL A 438 2.72 4.88 9.62
C VAL A 438 3.82 5.57 8.79
N LEU A 439 3.45 6.38 7.81
CA LEU A 439 4.42 7.15 7.02
C LEU A 439 5.29 8.04 7.91
N ALA A 440 4.66 8.82 8.80
CA ALA A 440 5.39 9.71 9.68
C ALA A 440 6.27 8.96 10.69
N THR A 441 5.86 7.76 11.12
CA THR A 441 6.69 6.91 11.98
C THR A 441 7.94 6.40 11.26
N VAL A 442 7.85 6.12 9.94
CA VAL A 442 8.97 5.56 9.15
C VAL A 442 9.97 6.59 8.68
N ILE A 443 9.47 7.73 8.20
CA ILE A 443 10.33 8.76 7.57
C ILE A 443 10.37 10.06 8.35
N GLY A 444 9.77 10.11 9.54
CA GLY A 444 9.70 11.32 10.35
C GLY A 444 11.07 11.79 10.84
N ASP A 445 11.89 10.87 11.31
CA ASP A 445 13.28 11.10 11.71
C ASP A 445 14.12 11.59 10.53
N LYS A 446 14.02 10.95 9.37
CA LYS A 446 14.73 11.34 8.14
C LYS A 446 14.31 12.73 7.65
N ALA A 447 13.02 13.06 7.78
CA ALA A 447 12.51 14.38 7.41
C ALA A 447 13.03 15.47 8.39
N GLU A 448 13.06 15.17 9.70
CA GLU A 448 13.65 16.05 10.71
C GLU A 448 15.13 16.27 10.44
N ASP A 449 15.89 15.21 10.21
CA ASP A 449 17.32 15.27 9.90
C ASP A 449 17.60 16.10 8.65
N ALA A 450 16.87 15.87 7.57
CA ALA A 450 17.02 16.63 6.33
C ALA A 450 16.71 18.12 6.54
N PHE A 451 15.66 18.43 7.31
CA PHE A 451 15.32 19.80 7.67
C PHE A 451 16.44 20.48 8.47
N ARG A 452 16.91 19.81 9.54
CA ARG A 452 17.97 20.36 10.40
C ARG A 452 19.28 20.57 9.64
N GLN A 453 19.69 19.59 8.82
CA GLN A 453 20.89 19.73 8.00
C GLN A 453 20.75 20.88 6.99
N ALA A 454 19.59 21.05 6.34
CA ALA A 454 19.34 22.18 5.45
C ALA A 454 19.43 23.52 6.21
N MET A 455 18.87 23.60 7.42
CA MET A 455 18.95 24.80 8.26
C MET A 455 20.39 25.09 8.70
N LEU A 456 21.17 24.08 9.03
CA LEU A 456 22.60 24.25 9.37
C LEU A 456 23.38 24.78 8.16
N MET A 457 23.16 24.25 6.97
CA MET A 457 23.81 24.71 5.72
C MET A 457 23.50 26.16 5.41
N SER A 458 22.27 26.61 5.72
CA SER A 458 21.81 27.98 5.45
C SER A 458 22.03 28.95 6.62
N LYS A 459 22.70 28.52 7.70
CA LYS A 459 22.88 29.30 8.92
C LYS A 459 21.54 29.80 9.51
N GLY A 460 20.51 28.99 9.44
CA GLY A 460 19.19 29.29 9.99
C GLY A 460 18.24 30.00 9.02
N SER A 461 18.61 30.20 7.74
CA SER A 461 17.76 30.87 6.75
C SER A 461 16.80 29.88 6.07
N LEU A 462 15.48 30.10 6.18
CA LEU A 462 14.45 29.36 5.43
C LEU A 462 14.51 29.61 3.91
N GLY A 463 15.27 30.60 3.45
CA GLY A 463 15.49 30.89 2.02
C GLY A 463 16.10 29.72 1.25
N ILE A 464 16.76 28.77 1.96
CA ILE A 464 17.33 27.59 1.34
C ILE A 464 16.27 26.72 0.62
N PHE A 465 15.04 26.71 1.13
CA PHE A 465 13.93 25.95 0.54
C PHE A 465 13.33 26.62 -0.71
N PHE A 466 13.88 27.77 -1.10
CA PHE A 466 13.55 28.48 -2.33
C PHE A 466 14.81 28.80 -3.16
N SER A 467 15.96 28.22 -2.81
CA SER A 467 17.26 28.52 -3.42
C SER A 467 17.42 27.95 -4.84
N ASN A 468 16.72 26.85 -5.14
CA ASN A 468 16.70 26.29 -6.49
C ASN A 468 15.26 25.99 -6.93
N MET A 469 15.06 25.90 -8.25
CA MET A 469 13.73 25.74 -8.85
C MET A 469 13.04 24.44 -8.43
N LEU A 470 13.79 23.34 -8.27
CA LEU A 470 13.25 22.03 -7.87
C LEU A 470 12.67 22.11 -6.46
N VAL A 471 13.47 22.55 -5.48
CA VAL A 471 13.05 22.65 -4.08
C VAL A 471 11.89 23.63 -3.94
N ALA A 472 11.99 24.82 -4.58
CA ALA A 472 10.93 25.82 -4.54
C ALA A 472 9.61 25.28 -5.10
N THR A 473 9.65 24.54 -6.20
CA THR A 473 8.45 23.93 -6.80
C THR A 473 7.84 22.88 -5.87
N LEU A 474 8.65 21.97 -5.33
CA LEU A 474 8.17 20.91 -4.43
C LEU A 474 7.59 21.48 -3.14
N VAL A 475 8.26 22.47 -2.52
CA VAL A 475 7.79 23.11 -1.29
C VAL A 475 6.49 23.91 -1.55
N THR A 476 6.42 24.66 -2.66
CA THR A 476 5.21 25.40 -3.02
C THR A 476 4.04 24.45 -3.27
N LEU A 477 4.24 23.37 -4.00
CA LEU A 477 3.22 22.35 -4.23
C LEU A 477 2.76 21.71 -2.91
N SER A 478 3.70 21.42 -2.01
CA SER A 478 3.40 20.88 -0.68
C SER A 478 2.52 21.84 0.14
N ILE A 479 2.87 23.12 0.15
CA ILE A 479 2.08 24.16 0.83
C ILE A 479 0.66 24.24 0.23
N LEU A 480 0.53 24.20 -1.08
CA LEU A 480 -0.77 24.21 -1.74
C LEU A 480 -1.62 22.99 -1.35
N LEU A 481 -1.02 21.79 -1.36
CA LEU A 481 -1.70 20.55 -0.96
C LEU A 481 -2.11 20.54 0.52
N LEU A 482 -1.38 21.23 1.39
CA LEU A 482 -1.73 21.41 2.80
C LEU A 482 -2.85 22.42 2.99
N VAL A 483 -2.74 23.59 2.35
CA VAL A 483 -3.59 24.74 2.63
C VAL A 483 -4.95 24.65 1.93
N LEU A 484 -4.99 24.26 0.65
CA LEU A 484 -6.23 24.25 -0.12
C LEU A 484 -7.34 23.38 0.48
N PRO A 485 -7.09 22.12 0.92
CA PRO A 485 -8.12 21.30 1.55
C PRO A 485 -8.60 21.86 2.89
N LEU A 486 -7.69 22.44 3.69
CA LEU A 486 -8.05 23.06 4.97
C LEU A 486 -8.94 24.28 4.78
N VAL A 487 -8.60 25.15 3.84
CA VAL A 487 -9.39 26.34 3.51
C VAL A 487 -10.75 25.94 2.94
N SER A 488 -10.80 24.97 2.01
CA SER A 488 -12.06 24.49 1.44
C SER A 488 -12.99 23.88 2.51
N GLN A 489 -12.44 23.17 3.48
CA GLN A 489 -13.20 22.61 4.60
C GLN A 489 -13.77 23.70 5.52
N LEU A 490 -13.00 24.75 5.78
CA LEU A 490 -13.44 25.88 6.59
C LEU A 490 -14.54 26.70 5.88
N LEU A 491 -14.39 26.95 4.59
CA LEU A 491 -15.36 27.68 3.77
C LEU A 491 -16.66 26.85 3.59
N GLY A 492 -16.54 25.56 3.31
CA GLY A 492 -17.69 24.65 3.16
C GLY A 492 -18.51 24.47 4.45
N ARG A 493 -17.89 24.56 5.63
CA ARG A 493 -18.59 24.60 6.92
C ARG A 493 -19.40 25.88 7.13
N ARG A 494 -18.93 27.01 6.61
CA ARG A 494 -19.68 28.28 6.65
C ARG A 494 -20.92 28.22 5.77
N SER A 495 -20.84 27.64 4.58
CA SER A 495 -21.99 27.51 3.66
C SER A 495 -23.09 26.60 4.19
N ARG A 496 -22.74 25.51 4.92
CA ARG A 496 -23.75 24.62 5.53
C ARG A 496 -24.46 25.20 6.77
N LYS A 497 -23.84 26.15 7.46
CA LYS A 497 -24.49 26.84 8.62
C LYS A 497 -25.50 27.89 8.20
N THR A 498 -25.46 28.36 6.95
CA THR A 498 -26.37 29.40 6.44
C THR A 498 -27.69 28.84 5.87
N ILE A 499 -27.82 27.49 5.71
CA ILE A 499 -29.01 26.83 5.13
C ILE A 499 -29.92 26.22 6.21
N VAL A 500 -29.62 26.38 7.50
CA VAL A 500 -30.43 25.81 8.60
C VAL A 500 -31.18 26.90 9.36
N VAL A 501 -31.40 28.08 8.75
CA VAL A 501 -32.27 29.14 9.29
C VAL A 501 -33.15 29.67 8.15
N GLU A 502 -34.16 28.87 7.74
CA GLU A 502 -35.44 29.31 7.22
C GLU A 502 -36.47 28.20 7.38
#